data_aa38c2bf85b092a4eccc8f9522f6f119
#
_entry.id   aa38c2bf85b092a4eccc8f9522f6f119
#
_cell.length_a   1.000
_cell.length_b   1.000
_cell.length_c   1.000
_cell.angle_alpha   90.00
_cell.angle_beta   90.00
_cell.angle_gamma   90.00
#
_symmetry.space_group_name_H-M   'P 1'
#
loop_
_entity.id
_entity.type
_entity.pdbx_description
1 polymer ?
#
loop_
_entity_poly.entity_id
_entity_poly.type
_entity_poly.pdbx_seq_one_letter_code
_entity_poly.pdbx_strand_id
1 'polypeptide(L)'
;MLKVTGLNVSFRTEQGLVRAVENVSFDVAEGERMGIVGESGSGKTVSLLAVMGLITDPNAIITGSIAYRGRELVGLPSKEMRKLRGREIAMIFQDPMTALTPVYTIGWQIAEQILAHEKVSKQAAWQRAIDLLAEVNIPNPGEAVHRYPH
;
A
#
# COMPACT_ATOMS: atom_id res chain seq x y z
N MET A 1 -10.54 13.96 1.42
CA MET A 1 -9.15 13.70 1.00
C MET A 1 -9.07 12.54 -0.01
N LEU A 2 -9.68 11.42 0.22
CA LEU A 2 -9.87 10.31 -0.71
C LEU A 2 -11.35 10.21 -1.09
N LYS A 3 -11.67 10.10 -2.38
CA LYS A 3 -13.03 9.91 -2.89
C LYS A 3 -13.05 8.76 -3.88
N VAL A 4 -13.87 7.76 -3.62
CA VAL A 4 -14.12 6.62 -4.49
C VAL A 4 -15.56 6.73 -5.00
N THR A 5 -15.76 6.63 -6.30
CA THR A 5 -17.08 6.81 -6.92
C THR A 5 -17.31 5.72 -7.96
N GLY A 6 -18.35 4.92 -7.77
CA GLY A 6 -18.77 3.89 -8.71
C GLY A 6 -17.67 2.88 -9.04
N LEU A 7 -16.83 2.54 -8.06
CA LEU A 7 -15.73 1.59 -8.27
C LEU A 7 -16.25 0.20 -8.61
N ASN A 8 -15.80 -0.32 -9.74
CA ASN A 8 -15.99 -1.71 -10.12
C ASN A 8 -14.64 -2.36 -10.38
N VAL A 9 -14.47 -3.58 -9.89
CA VAL A 9 -13.30 -4.41 -10.17
C VAL A 9 -13.77 -5.79 -10.61
N SER A 10 -13.38 -6.20 -11.79
CA SER A 10 -13.72 -7.51 -12.36
C SER A 10 -12.47 -8.18 -12.91
N PHE A 11 -12.47 -9.50 -12.94
CA PHE A 11 -11.40 -10.31 -13.49
C PHE A 11 -11.93 -11.20 -14.61
N ARG A 12 -11.25 -11.20 -15.76
CA ARG A 12 -11.54 -12.14 -16.84
C ARG A 12 -10.93 -13.49 -16.50
N THR A 13 -11.74 -14.52 -16.45
CA THR A 13 -11.33 -15.91 -16.23
C THR A 13 -11.77 -16.79 -17.40
N GLU A 14 -11.28 -18.01 -17.48
CA GLU A 14 -11.73 -18.99 -18.47
C GLU A 14 -13.23 -19.30 -18.37
N GLN A 15 -13.79 -19.16 -17.17
CA GLN A 15 -15.22 -19.40 -16.91
C GLN A 15 -16.10 -18.15 -17.10
N GLY A 16 -15.51 -17.02 -17.49
CA GLY A 16 -16.21 -15.75 -17.71
C GLY A 16 -15.70 -14.61 -16.83
N LEU A 17 -16.52 -13.59 -16.65
CA LEU A 17 -16.20 -12.39 -15.89
C LEU A 17 -16.60 -12.55 -14.41
N VAL A 18 -15.63 -12.56 -13.53
CA VAL A 18 -15.83 -12.56 -12.07
C VAL A 18 -15.82 -11.12 -11.58
N ARG A 19 -16.92 -10.66 -10.99
CA ARG A 19 -17.07 -9.32 -10.40
C ARG A 19 -16.71 -9.38 -8.92
N ALA A 20 -15.59 -8.77 -8.53
CA ALA A 20 -15.12 -8.75 -7.16
C ALA A 20 -15.58 -7.50 -6.39
N VAL A 21 -15.83 -6.39 -7.10
CA VAL A 21 -16.35 -5.14 -6.53
C VAL A 21 -17.35 -4.58 -7.54
N GLU A 22 -18.53 -4.19 -7.06
CA GLU A 22 -19.61 -3.64 -7.89
C GLU A 22 -20.12 -2.32 -7.29
N ASN A 23 -19.97 -1.23 -8.05
CA ASN A 23 -20.53 0.09 -7.81
C ASN A 23 -20.28 0.63 -6.37
N VAL A 24 -19.06 0.44 -5.85
CA VAL A 24 -18.69 0.90 -4.50
C VAL A 24 -18.33 2.38 -4.53
N SER A 25 -18.93 3.13 -3.62
CA SER A 25 -18.64 4.56 -3.45
C SER A 25 -18.48 4.89 -1.97
N PHE A 26 -17.44 5.64 -1.64
CA PHE A 26 -17.18 6.19 -0.32
C PHE A 26 -16.21 7.36 -0.41
N ASP A 27 -16.16 8.18 0.61
CA ASP A 27 -15.17 9.23 0.75
C ASP A 27 -14.60 9.27 2.17
N VAL A 28 -13.37 9.72 2.28
CA VAL A 28 -12.64 9.88 3.54
C VAL A 28 -12.07 11.29 3.57
N ALA A 29 -12.53 12.10 4.50
CA ALA A 29 -12.03 13.45 4.71
C ALA A 29 -10.63 13.44 5.37
N GLU A 30 -10.00 14.59 5.44
CA GLU A 30 -8.74 14.74 6.17
C GLU A 30 -8.94 14.54 7.67
N GLY A 31 -8.10 13.71 8.29
CA GLY A 31 -8.21 13.36 9.72
C GLY A 31 -9.34 12.39 10.06
N GLU A 32 -10.15 11.98 9.08
CA GLU A 32 -11.25 11.04 9.30
C GLU A 32 -10.74 9.61 9.47
N ARG A 33 -11.47 8.83 10.28
CA ARG A 33 -11.30 7.38 10.44
C ARG A 33 -12.55 6.69 9.96
N MET A 34 -12.44 5.89 8.91
CA MET A 34 -13.57 5.14 8.34
C MET A 34 -13.33 3.64 8.52
N GLY A 35 -14.37 2.91 8.95
CA GLY A 35 -14.39 1.46 9.00
C GLY A 35 -15.15 0.86 7.81
N ILE A 36 -14.58 -0.13 7.13
CA ILE A 36 -15.25 -0.93 6.10
C ILE A 36 -15.52 -2.32 6.68
N VAL A 37 -16.78 -2.66 6.86
CA VAL A 37 -17.23 -3.93 7.46
C VAL A 37 -17.93 -4.78 6.41
N GLY A 38 -17.82 -6.09 6.52
CA GLY A 38 -18.47 -7.04 5.62
C GLY A 38 -17.89 -8.45 5.77
N GLU A 39 -18.56 -9.43 5.22
CA GLU A 39 -18.16 -10.85 5.25
C GLU A 39 -16.85 -11.10 4.49
N SER A 40 -16.23 -12.27 4.72
CA SER A 40 -15.09 -12.71 3.92
C SER A 40 -15.50 -12.83 2.45
N GLY A 41 -14.65 -12.35 1.54
CA GLY A 41 -14.95 -12.34 0.11
C GLY A 41 -15.84 -11.19 -0.39
N SER A 42 -16.32 -10.28 0.46
CA SER A 42 -17.18 -9.15 0.05
C SER A 42 -16.45 -8.01 -0.71
N GLY A 43 -15.21 -8.21 -1.13
CA GLY A 43 -14.48 -7.25 -1.96
C GLY A 43 -13.72 -6.14 -1.20
N LYS A 44 -13.73 -6.11 0.13
CA LYS A 44 -13.05 -5.08 0.95
C LYS A 44 -11.58 -4.91 0.58
N THR A 45 -10.83 -6.01 0.64
CA THR A 45 -9.39 -6.01 0.30
C THR A 45 -9.16 -5.62 -1.15
N VAL A 46 -9.97 -6.13 -2.08
CA VAL A 46 -9.86 -5.80 -3.51
C VAL A 46 -10.11 -4.31 -3.76
N SER A 47 -11.08 -3.71 -3.07
CA SER A 47 -11.34 -2.26 -3.15
C SER A 47 -10.13 -1.45 -2.66
N LEU A 48 -9.52 -1.82 -1.53
CA LEU A 48 -8.33 -1.15 -1.01
C LEU A 48 -7.10 -1.37 -1.90
N LEU A 49 -6.92 -2.56 -2.47
CA LEU A 49 -5.87 -2.83 -3.46
C LEU A 49 -6.05 -1.99 -4.72
N ALA A 50 -7.30 -1.74 -5.15
CA ALA A 50 -7.59 -0.84 -6.26
C ALA A 50 -7.19 0.60 -5.93
N VAL A 51 -7.51 1.10 -4.72
CA VAL A 51 -7.07 2.42 -4.24
C VAL A 51 -5.55 2.54 -4.24
N MET A 52 -4.85 1.50 -3.79
CA MET A 52 -3.40 1.45 -3.78
C MET A 52 -2.77 1.22 -5.17
N GLY A 53 -3.58 0.94 -6.21
CA GLY A 53 -3.07 0.56 -7.54
C GLY A 53 -2.19 -0.70 -7.50
N LEU A 54 -2.53 -1.67 -6.62
CA LEU A 54 -1.78 -2.91 -6.40
C LEU A 54 -2.42 -4.12 -7.08
N ILE A 55 -3.49 -3.93 -7.83
CA ILE A 55 -4.07 -4.98 -8.68
C ILE A 55 -3.20 -5.06 -9.94
N THR A 56 -2.36 -6.09 -10.02
CA THR A 56 -1.38 -6.28 -11.11
C THR A 56 -1.81 -7.34 -12.13
N ASP A 57 -2.95 -8.01 -11.92
CA ASP A 57 -3.47 -9.00 -12.85
C ASP A 57 -3.82 -8.32 -14.18
N PRO A 58 -3.23 -8.76 -15.31
CA PRO A 58 -3.52 -8.19 -16.63
C PRO A 58 -4.97 -8.41 -17.09
N ASN A 59 -5.67 -9.37 -16.49
CA ASN A 59 -7.08 -9.64 -16.75
C ASN A 59 -8.03 -8.80 -15.90
N ALA A 60 -7.50 -7.97 -14.98
CA ALA A 60 -8.31 -7.09 -14.16
C ALA A 60 -8.85 -5.92 -14.98
N ILE A 61 -10.14 -5.64 -14.80
CA ILE A 61 -10.84 -4.48 -15.35
C ILE A 61 -11.27 -3.61 -14.17
N ILE A 62 -10.73 -2.42 -14.07
CA ILE A 62 -11.05 -1.45 -13.02
C ILE A 62 -11.74 -0.26 -13.69
N THR A 63 -12.94 0.07 -13.24
CA THR A 63 -13.70 1.23 -13.71
C THR A 63 -14.29 2.01 -12.55
N GLY A 64 -14.76 3.20 -12.80
CA GLY A 64 -15.15 4.18 -11.78
C GLY A 64 -14.04 5.22 -11.57
N SER A 65 -14.05 5.90 -10.45
CA SER A 65 -13.07 6.94 -10.10
C SER A 65 -12.53 6.72 -8.69
N ILE A 66 -11.23 6.90 -8.54
CA ILE A 66 -10.53 6.94 -7.24
C ILE A 66 -9.71 8.23 -7.24
N ALA A 67 -10.23 9.27 -6.62
CA ALA A 67 -9.57 10.57 -6.54
C ALA A 67 -8.90 10.76 -5.17
N TYR A 68 -7.59 10.95 -5.16
CA TYR A 68 -6.82 11.30 -3.97
C TYR A 68 -6.33 12.74 -4.08
N ARG A 69 -6.77 13.60 -3.17
CA ARG A 69 -6.50 15.06 -3.20
C ARG A 69 -6.79 15.69 -4.56
N GLY A 70 -7.88 15.26 -5.20
CA GLY A 70 -8.28 15.73 -6.53
C GLY A 70 -7.55 15.09 -7.70
N ARG A 71 -6.57 14.20 -7.46
CA ARG A 71 -5.85 13.47 -8.51
C ARG A 71 -6.47 12.10 -8.74
N GLU A 72 -6.85 11.80 -9.98
CA GLU A 72 -7.37 10.47 -10.36
C GLU A 72 -6.26 9.42 -10.31
N LEU A 73 -6.55 8.28 -9.68
CA LEU A 73 -5.63 7.16 -9.52
C LEU A 73 -5.93 5.99 -10.48
N VAL A 74 -7.19 5.84 -10.93
CA VAL A 74 -7.54 4.80 -11.91
C VAL A 74 -6.83 5.10 -13.23
N GLY A 75 -6.09 4.12 -13.73
CA GLY A 75 -5.29 4.29 -14.94
C GLY A 75 -4.01 5.11 -14.79
N LEU A 76 -3.66 5.54 -13.57
CA LEU A 76 -2.40 6.25 -13.33
C LEU A 76 -1.20 5.33 -13.62
N PRO A 77 -0.19 5.79 -14.39
CA PRO A 77 1.00 5.00 -14.67
C PRO A 77 1.70 4.53 -13.40
N SER A 78 2.23 3.29 -13.39
CA SER A 78 2.89 2.68 -12.22
C SER A 78 4.02 3.54 -11.64
N LYS A 79 4.75 4.29 -12.50
CA LYS A 79 5.80 5.22 -12.08
C LYS A 79 5.25 6.35 -11.22
N GLU A 80 4.08 6.85 -11.55
CA GLU A 80 3.42 7.93 -10.81
C GLU A 80 2.78 7.39 -9.51
N MET A 81 2.15 6.21 -9.55
CA MET A 81 1.65 5.56 -8.35
C MET A 81 2.75 5.27 -7.33
N ARG A 82 3.96 4.86 -7.76
CA ARG A 82 5.10 4.64 -6.85
C ARG A 82 5.53 5.89 -6.09
N LYS A 83 5.34 7.09 -6.65
CA LYS A 83 5.64 8.34 -5.94
C LYS A 83 4.67 8.64 -4.80
N LEU A 84 3.44 8.14 -4.90
CA LEU A 84 2.40 8.32 -3.89
C LEU A 84 2.50 7.26 -2.79
N ARG A 85 2.76 6.01 -3.17
CA ARG A 85 2.89 4.90 -2.22
C ARG A 85 4.06 5.11 -1.28
N GLY A 86 3.84 4.84 0.00
CA GLY A 86 4.83 4.99 1.06
C GLY A 86 4.99 6.43 1.57
N ARG A 87 4.77 7.42 0.72
CA ARG A 87 4.90 8.83 1.09
C ARG A 87 3.56 9.48 1.46
N GLU A 88 2.54 9.26 0.63
CA GLU A 88 1.23 9.91 0.78
C GLU A 88 0.13 8.91 1.14
N ILE A 89 0.20 7.71 0.57
CA ILE A 89 -0.72 6.62 0.87
C ILE A 89 0.08 5.36 1.22
N ALA A 90 -0.34 4.66 2.26
CA ALA A 90 0.29 3.42 2.71
C ALA A 90 -0.77 2.38 3.07
N MET A 91 -0.37 1.11 3.08
CA MET A 91 -1.24 0.00 3.45
C MET A 91 -0.50 -0.95 4.40
N ILE A 92 -1.17 -1.36 5.46
CA ILE A 92 -0.72 -2.45 6.33
C ILE A 92 -1.52 -3.69 5.93
N PHE A 93 -0.81 -4.74 5.51
CA PHE A 93 -1.43 -6.00 5.13
C PHE A 93 -1.79 -6.84 6.35
N GLN A 94 -2.78 -7.71 6.19
CA GLN A 94 -3.24 -8.61 7.25
C GLN A 94 -2.16 -9.62 7.69
N ASP A 95 -1.30 -10.05 6.77
CA ASP A 95 -0.14 -10.89 7.06
C ASP A 95 1.15 -10.06 7.00
N PRO A 96 1.66 -9.58 8.15
CA PRO A 96 2.87 -8.78 8.19
C PRO A 96 4.15 -9.58 7.89
N MET A 97 4.11 -10.91 8.00
CA MET A 97 5.29 -11.76 7.80
C MET A 97 5.78 -11.75 6.35
N THR A 98 4.91 -11.44 5.41
CA THR A 98 5.25 -11.34 3.98
C THR A 98 5.67 -9.93 3.56
N ALA A 99 5.60 -8.95 4.46
CA ALA A 99 5.90 -7.55 4.15
C ALA A 99 7.40 -7.29 3.92
N LEU A 100 8.26 -8.07 4.57
CA LEU A 100 9.71 -7.96 4.45
C LEU A 100 10.30 -9.11 3.65
N THR A 101 11.22 -8.79 2.75
CA THR A 101 11.95 -9.77 1.94
C THR A 101 12.99 -10.50 2.80
N PRO A 102 12.96 -11.83 2.92
CA PRO A 102 13.80 -12.57 3.88
C PRO A 102 15.29 -12.54 3.57
N VAL A 103 15.70 -12.20 2.35
CA VAL A 103 17.10 -12.20 1.90
C VAL A 103 17.82 -10.87 2.13
N TYR A 104 17.14 -9.85 2.64
CA TYR A 104 17.73 -8.56 2.99
C TYR A 104 17.55 -8.26 4.48
N THR A 105 18.50 -7.52 5.06
CA THR A 105 18.40 -7.09 6.46
C THR A 105 17.26 -6.09 6.65
N ILE A 106 16.71 -6.04 7.86
CA ILE A 106 15.63 -5.12 8.22
C ILE A 106 16.03 -3.67 7.96
N GLY A 107 17.22 -3.27 8.42
CA GLY A 107 17.72 -1.92 8.25
C GLY A 107 17.92 -1.53 6.79
N TRP A 108 18.38 -2.47 5.93
CA TRP A 108 18.52 -2.19 4.51
C TRP A 108 17.16 -1.90 3.85
N GLN A 109 16.14 -2.69 4.17
CA GLN A 109 14.80 -2.52 3.59
C GLN A 109 14.14 -1.22 4.04
N ILE A 110 14.30 -0.83 5.31
CA ILE A 110 13.80 0.45 5.82
C ILE A 110 14.55 1.63 5.18
N ALA A 111 15.88 1.54 5.14
CA ALA A 111 16.71 2.61 4.55
C ALA A 111 16.45 2.77 3.05
N GLU A 112 16.20 1.69 2.32
CA GLU A 112 15.84 1.71 0.89
C GLU A 112 14.53 2.47 0.65
N GLN A 113 13.52 2.26 1.49
CA GLN A 113 12.26 3.01 1.44
C GLN A 113 12.48 4.51 1.68
N ILE A 114 13.31 4.88 2.64
CA ILE A 114 13.64 6.29 2.92
C ILE A 114 14.33 6.91 1.70
N LEU A 115 15.33 6.24 1.14
CA LEU A 115 16.08 6.72 -0.03
C LEU A 115 15.22 6.81 -1.30
N ALA A 116 14.18 5.98 -1.42
CA ALA A 116 13.25 6.04 -2.54
C ALA A 116 12.39 7.31 -2.55
N HIS A 117 12.15 7.91 -1.39
CA HIS A 117 11.24 9.06 -1.23
C HIS A 117 11.93 10.35 -0.76
N GLU A 118 13.13 10.26 -0.18
CA GLU A 118 13.83 11.38 0.42
C GLU A 118 15.23 11.53 -0.19
N LYS A 119 15.65 12.79 -0.36
CA LYS A 119 17.01 13.12 -0.81
C LYS A 119 17.96 13.22 0.39
N VAL A 120 18.31 12.09 0.98
CA VAL A 120 19.21 12.00 2.12
C VAL A 120 20.41 11.11 1.82
N SER A 121 21.47 11.20 2.62
CA SER A 121 22.61 10.28 2.50
C SER A 121 22.25 8.88 2.97
N LYS A 122 22.97 7.86 2.49
CA LYS A 122 22.81 6.47 2.95
C LYS A 122 23.00 6.34 4.47
N GLN A 123 23.94 7.09 5.03
CA GLN A 123 24.18 7.10 6.48
C GLN A 123 23.01 7.70 7.25
N ALA A 124 22.41 8.80 6.77
CA ALA A 124 21.25 9.41 7.39
C ALA A 124 20.02 8.48 7.29
N ALA A 125 19.81 7.83 6.14
CA ALA A 125 18.74 6.84 5.98
C ALA A 125 18.90 5.64 6.93
N TRP A 126 20.13 5.16 7.11
CA TRP A 126 20.43 4.08 8.04
C TRP A 126 20.16 4.48 9.51
N GLN A 127 20.61 5.67 9.92
CA GLN A 127 20.32 6.18 11.26
C GLN A 127 18.82 6.33 11.48
N ARG A 128 18.10 6.86 10.49
CA ARG A 128 16.63 6.98 10.57
C ARG A 128 15.95 5.62 10.68
N ALA A 129 16.49 4.57 10.05
CA ALA A 129 15.96 3.20 10.21
C ALA A 129 16.12 2.70 11.65
N ILE A 130 17.23 3.00 12.33
CA ILE A 130 17.43 2.69 13.75
C ILE A 130 16.42 3.44 14.61
N ASP A 131 16.25 4.74 14.35
CA ASP A 131 15.31 5.59 15.09
C ASP A 131 13.86 5.09 14.95
N LEU A 132 13.44 4.70 13.74
CA LEU A 132 12.10 4.14 13.49
C LEU A 132 11.89 2.82 14.25
N LEU A 133 12.89 1.95 14.33
CA LEU A 133 12.79 0.72 15.13
C LEU A 133 12.65 1.03 16.61
N ALA A 134 13.34 2.07 17.12
CA ALA A 134 13.20 2.53 18.49
C ALA A 134 11.80 3.12 18.75
N GLU A 135 11.24 3.91 17.81
CA GLU A 135 9.91 4.50 17.90
C GLU A 135 8.81 3.43 18.07
N VAL A 136 8.99 2.25 17.44
CA VAL A 136 8.07 1.11 17.59
C VAL A 136 8.48 0.13 18.69
N ASN A 137 9.37 0.54 19.59
CA ASN A 137 9.81 -0.23 20.76
C ASN A 137 10.49 -1.58 20.42
N ILE A 138 11.18 -1.70 19.30
CA ILE A 138 12.02 -2.87 19.02
C ILE A 138 13.25 -2.84 19.92
N PRO A 139 13.52 -3.90 20.72
CA PRO A 139 14.68 -3.96 21.57
C PRO A 139 16.00 -3.92 20.77
N ASN A 140 17.01 -3.21 21.29
CA ASN A 140 18.34 -3.09 20.69
C ASN A 140 18.29 -2.72 19.20
N PRO A 141 17.69 -1.58 18.82
CA PRO A 141 17.43 -1.24 17.41
C PRO A 141 18.73 -1.15 16.59
N GLY A 142 19.85 -0.75 17.19
CA GLY A 142 21.17 -0.74 16.56
C GLY A 142 21.69 -2.12 16.15
N GLU A 143 21.28 -3.18 16.82
CA GLU A 143 21.56 -4.57 16.43
C GLU A 143 20.46 -5.12 15.51
N ALA A 144 19.20 -4.77 15.79
CA ALA A 144 18.04 -5.26 15.04
C ALA A 144 18.11 -4.90 13.56
N VAL A 145 18.66 -3.73 13.20
CA VAL A 145 18.84 -3.31 11.79
C VAL A 145 19.71 -4.26 10.99
N HIS A 146 20.60 -5.02 11.61
CA HIS A 146 21.49 -5.98 10.96
C HIS A 146 20.88 -7.38 10.85
N ARG A 147 19.73 -7.62 11.50
CA ARG A 147 19.05 -8.92 11.46
C ARG A 147 18.21 -9.07 10.19
N TYR A 148 17.94 -10.31 9.83
CA TYR A 148 16.99 -10.68 8.80
C TYR A 148 15.58 -10.83 9.39
N PRO A 149 14.50 -10.73 8.58
CA PRO A 149 13.13 -10.84 9.08
C PRO A 149 12.80 -12.14 9.83
N HIS A 150 13.49 -13.20 9.50
CA HIS A 150 13.32 -14.53 10.12
C HIS A 150 14.21 -14.71 11.35
#